data_d6b988650cfed7317cc5ff4a88d170d1
#
_entry.id   d6b988650cfed7317cc5ff4a88d170d1
#
_cell.length_a   1.000
_cell.length_b   1.000
_cell.length_c   1.000
_cell.angle_alpha   90.00
_cell.angle_beta   90.00
_cell.angle_gamma   90.00
#
_symmetry.space_group_name_H-M   'P 1'
#
loop_
_entity.id
_entity.type
_entity.pdbx_description
1 polymer ?
#
loop_
_entity_poly.entity_id
_entity_poly.type
_entity_poly.pdbx_seq_one_letter_code
_entity_poly.pdbx_strand_id
1 'polypeptide(L)'
;STLMRSSAASDVYKRQAQYEMAISNAARGMYKIIYVAPERLMTGSFLSLASSVKISMLAVDEAHCVSQWGQDFRPSYMKIPEFLGKLPYRPIVSAFTATATAEVKADIIKMLELRDPFTITTGFDRKNLYFGVSHPHDKYSETVRIVEKYKDNCGIIYCSTRKNVESVCEKLCADGYNASRYHAGLSDEERRKNQDDFIFDRVQVMVATNAFGMGIDKSNVSYVIHYNMPKNIAVSYTHLTLPTIA
;
A
#
# COMPACT_ATOMS: atom_id res chain seq x y z
N SER A 1 -14.44 14.06 13.56
CA SER A 1 -14.20 12.60 13.67
C SER A 1 -12.69 12.37 13.59
N THR A 2 -12.10 11.97 14.73
CA THR A 2 -10.66 11.71 14.80
C THR A 2 -10.40 10.34 14.20
N LEU A 3 -9.83 10.33 13.00
CA LEU A 3 -9.31 9.13 12.36
C LEU A 3 -8.06 8.68 13.13
N MET A 4 -8.12 7.52 13.78
CA MET A 4 -6.91 6.85 14.23
C MET A 4 -6.22 6.30 12.97
N ARG A 5 -5.29 7.05 12.41
CA ARG A 5 -4.37 6.55 11.38
C ARG A 5 -3.32 5.70 12.08
N SER A 6 -3.53 4.41 12.15
CA SER A 6 -2.50 3.44 12.44
C SER A 6 -1.99 2.91 11.11
N SER A 7 -1.01 3.57 10.49
CA SER A 7 -0.22 2.91 9.48
C SER A 7 0.66 1.86 10.15
N ALA A 8 0.87 0.70 9.53
CA ALA A 8 1.71 -0.37 10.08
C ALA A 8 3.11 0.12 10.53
N ALA A 9 3.64 1.17 9.90
CA ALA A 9 4.90 1.81 10.29
C ALA A 9 4.78 2.66 11.56
N SER A 10 3.61 3.26 11.85
CA SER A 10 3.43 4.08 13.06
C SER A 10 3.20 3.25 14.31
N ASP A 11 2.75 2.01 14.18
CA ASP A 11 2.46 1.15 15.33
C ASP A 11 3.72 0.59 16.02
N VAL A 12 4.79 0.40 15.26
CA VAL A 12 6.06 -0.08 15.82
C VAL A 12 6.70 0.96 16.77
N TYR A 13 6.42 2.24 16.55
CA TYR A 13 7.05 3.36 17.28
C TYR A 13 6.13 4.06 18.29
N LYS A 14 4.84 3.69 18.36
CA LYS A 14 3.99 4.20 19.44
C LYS A 14 4.45 3.62 20.77
N ARG A 15 4.75 4.50 21.72
CA ARG A 15 5.03 4.09 23.10
C ARG A 15 3.84 3.28 23.62
N GLN A 16 4.10 2.23 24.38
CA GLN A 16 3.09 1.34 24.96
C GLN A 16 1.91 2.12 25.58
N ALA A 17 2.18 3.22 26.29
CA ALA A 17 1.15 4.08 26.89
C ALA A 17 0.19 4.71 25.85
N GLN A 18 0.68 5.06 24.63
CA GLN A 18 -0.18 5.60 23.58
C GLN A 18 -1.09 4.52 22.99
N TYR A 19 -0.60 3.29 22.89
CA TYR A 19 -1.38 2.15 22.46
C TYR A 19 -2.49 1.81 23.47
N GLU A 20 -2.17 1.75 24.76
CA GLU A 20 -3.13 1.49 25.82
C GLU A 20 -4.21 2.59 25.90
N MET A 21 -3.83 3.84 25.74
CA MET A 21 -4.78 4.96 25.63
C MET A 21 -5.69 4.80 24.42
N ALA A 22 -5.15 4.39 23.26
CA ALA A 22 -5.94 4.17 22.05
C ALA A 22 -6.95 3.03 22.24
N ILE A 23 -6.57 1.92 22.86
CA ILE A 23 -7.47 0.81 23.21
C ILE A 23 -8.57 1.28 24.16
N SER A 24 -8.22 2.03 25.22
CA SER A 24 -9.19 2.57 26.18
C SER A 24 -10.20 3.51 25.51
N ASN A 25 -9.74 4.40 24.64
CA ASN A 25 -10.61 5.31 23.91
C ASN A 25 -11.54 4.57 22.92
N ALA A 26 -11.01 3.51 22.27
CA ALA A 26 -11.80 2.65 21.39
C ALA A 26 -12.93 1.93 22.19
N ALA A 27 -12.62 1.41 23.38
CA ALA A 27 -13.60 0.78 24.25
C ALA A 27 -14.72 1.73 24.71
N ARG A 28 -14.41 3.02 24.83
CA ARG A 28 -15.39 4.08 25.12
C ARG A 28 -16.20 4.54 23.91
N GLY A 29 -16.00 3.93 22.73
CA GLY A 29 -16.71 4.29 21.51
C GLY A 29 -16.28 5.62 20.88
N MET A 30 -15.12 6.16 21.25
CA MET A 30 -14.62 7.42 20.71
C MET A 30 -14.20 7.32 19.22
N TYR A 31 -13.99 6.10 18.71
CA TYR A 31 -13.61 5.86 17.33
C TYR A 31 -14.72 5.12 16.57
N LYS A 32 -15.03 5.62 15.38
CA LYS A 32 -15.97 4.96 14.46
C LYS A 32 -15.28 3.95 13.55
N ILE A 33 -14.00 4.16 13.28
CA ILE A 33 -13.17 3.30 12.44
C ILE A 33 -11.85 3.04 13.17
N ILE A 34 -11.45 1.77 13.20
CA ILE A 34 -10.19 1.33 13.80
C ILE A 34 -9.40 0.61 12.70
N TYR A 35 -8.21 1.12 12.38
CA TYR A 35 -7.26 0.43 11.51
C TYR A 35 -6.32 -0.43 12.37
N VAL A 36 -6.23 -1.70 12.04
CA VAL A 36 -5.40 -2.66 12.77
C VAL A 36 -4.64 -3.55 11.81
N ALA A 37 -3.37 -3.79 12.10
CA ALA A 37 -2.57 -4.76 11.36
C ALA A 37 -2.97 -6.19 11.78
N PRO A 38 -3.04 -7.17 10.84
CA PRO A 38 -3.43 -8.54 11.13
C PRO A 38 -2.63 -9.21 12.25
N GLU A 39 -1.35 -8.82 12.41
CA GLU A 39 -0.46 -9.30 13.48
C GLU A 39 -0.98 -8.99 14.88
N ARG A 40 -1.78 -7.94 15.03
CA ARG A 40 -2.31 -7.49 16.32
C ARG A 40 -3.67 -8.07 16.67
N LEU A 41 -4.38 -8.68 15.74
CA LEU A 41 -5.73 -9.22 15.97
C LEU A 41 -5.79 -10.20 17.13
N MET A 42 -4.74 -10.99 17.33
CA MET A 42 -4.66 -12.04 18.35
C MET A 42 -3.98 -11.58 19.64
N THR A 43 -3.65 -10.30 19.80
CA THR A 43 -3.13 -9.78 21.07
C THR A 43 -4.22 -9.71 22.13
N GLY A 44 -3.88 -10.01 23.39
CA GLY A 44 -4.87 -10.01 24.48
C GLY A 44 -5.63 -8.69 24.64
N SER A 45 -4.93 -7.56 24.50
CA SER A 45 -5.55 -6.22 24.58
C SER A 45 -6.55 -5.97 23.46
N PHE A 46 -6.23 -6.39 22.22
CA PHE A 46 -7.14 -6.20 21.09
C PHE A 46 -8.33 -7.17 21.15
N LEU A 47 -8.13 -8.42 21.55
CA LEU A 47 -9.22 -9.40 21.75
C LEU A 47 -10.17 -8.93 22.86
N SER A 48 -9.66 -8.41 23.96
CA SER A 48 -10.48 -7.82 25.05
C SER A 48 -11.31 -6.64 24.53
N LEU A 49 -10.71 -5.72 23.78
CA LEU A 49 -11.45 -4.64 23.13
C LEU A 49 -12.54 -5.18 22.22
N ALA A 50 -12.19 -6.09 21.30
CA ALA A 50 -13.11 -6.64 20.31
C ALA A 50 -14.28 -7.41 20.92
N SER A 51 -14.09 -7.98 22.13
CA SER A 51 -15.17 -8.64 22.90
C SER A 51 -16.05 -7.65 23.66
N SER A 52 -15.53 -6.47 23.96
CA SER A 52 -16.27 -5.45 24.76
C SER A 52 -17.07 -4.47 23.90
N VAL A 53 -16.76 -4.34 22.60
CA VAL A 53 -17.43 -3.41 21.69
C VAL A 53 -18.16 -4.16 20.57
N LYS A 54 -19.24 -3.57 20.05
CA LYS A 54 -19.94 -4.11 18.88
C LYS A 54 -19.21 -3.72 17.60
N ILE A 55 -18.51 -4.67 16.97
CA ILE A 55 -17.91 -4.51 15.66
C ILE A 55 -18.97 -4.80 14.60
N SER A 56 -19.49 -3.79 13.94
CA SER A 56 -20.54 -3.97 12.92
C SER A 56 -20.00 -4.54 11.61
N MET A 57 -18.75 -4.17 11.25
CA MET A 57 -18.12 -4.56 9.99
C MET A 57 -16.63 -4.76 10.17
N LEU A 58 -16.09 -5.79 9.53
CA LEU A 58 -14.67 -6.04 9.36
C LEU A 58 -14.34 -5.91 7.87
N ALA A 59 -13.55 -4.90 7.50
CA ALA A 59 -13.05 -4.75 6.15
C ALA A 59 -11.60 -5.25 6.07
N VAL A 60 -11.36 -6.21 5.19
CA VAL A 60 -10.03 -6.77 4.91
C VAL A 60 -9.52 -6.12 3.63
N ASP A 61 -8.53 -5.25 3.78
CA ASP A 61 -7.81 -4.67 2.66
C ASP A 61 -6.67 -5.59 2.21
N GLU A 62 -6.26 -5.48 0.95
CA GLU A 62 -5.27 -6.38 0.32
C GLU A 62 -5.56 -7.86 0.58
N ALA A 63 -6.83 -8.24 0.45
CA ALA A 63 -7.31 -9.58 0.79
C ALA A 63 -6.60 -10.71 0.01
N HIS A 64 -5.94 -10.41 -1.12
CA HIS A 64 -5.11 -11.38 -1.85
C HIS A 64 -3.97 -11.94 -1.00
N CYS A 65 -3.57 -11.22 0.08
CA CYS A 65 -2.55 -11.69 1.02
C CYS A 65 -2.94 -12.98 1.79
N VAL A 66 -4.20 -13.41 1.79
CA VAL A 66 -4.62 -14.70 2.38
C VAL A 66 -4.23 -15.88 1.52
N SER A 67 -4.07 -15.69 0.20
CA SER A 67 -3.81 -16.75 -0.77
C SER A 67 -2.32 -16.94 -0.98
N GLN A 68 -1.87 -18.20 -0.97
CA GLN A 68 -0.49 -18.54 -1.34
C GLN A 68 -0.21 -18.28 -2.83
N TRP A 69 -1.24 -18.22 -3.64
CA TRP A 69 -1.18 -17.84 -5.06
C TRP A 69 -1.27 -16.32 -5.27
N GLY A 70 -1.52 -15.59 -4.19
CA GLY A 70 -1.46 -14.12 -4.19
C GLY A 70 -0.02 -13.64 -4.31
N GLN A 71 0.17 -12.46 -4.86
CA GLN A 71 1.50 -11.90 -5.12
C GLN A 71 2.28 -11.51 -3.85
N ASP A 72 1.61 -11.38 -2.70
CA ASP A 72 2.20 -10.99 -1.42
C ASP A 72 1.51 -11.74 -0.28
N PHE A 73 1.71 -13.08 -0.25
CA PHE A 73 1.18 -13.91 0.83
C PHE A 73 1.73 -13.49 2.18
N ARG A 74 0.82 -13.22 3.13
CA ARG A 74 1.16 -12.85 4.51
C ARG A 74 0.52 -13.80 5.50
N PRO A 75 1.32 -14.65 6.18
CA PRO A 75 0.79 -15.61 7.16
C PRO A 75 -0.09 -14.99 8.25
N SER A 76 0.13 -13.72 8.58
CA SER A 76 -0.68 -12.99 9.57
C SER A 76 -2.15 -12.84 9.15
N TYR A 77 -2.46 -12.82 7.85
CA TYR A 77 -3.83 -12.77 7.35
C TYR A 77 -4.62 -14.04 7.65
N MET A 78 -3.94 -15.19 7.81
CA MET A 78 -4.56 -16.46 8.22
C MET A 78 -5.13 -16.42 9.65
N LYS A 79 -4.78 -15.40 10.44
CA LYS A 79 -5.35 -15.19 11.77
C LYS A 79 -6.72 -14.50 11.75
N ILE A 80 -7.14 -13.96 10.61
CA ILE A 80 -8.43 -13.26 10.50
C ILE A 80 -9.61 -14.18 10.76
N PRO A 81 -9.72 -15.39 10.18
CA PRO A 81 -10.80 -16.34 10.50
C PRO A 81 -10.80 -16.74 11.97
N GLU A 82 -9.62 -17.00 12.55
CA GLU A 82 -9.50 -17.33 13.98
C GLU A 82 -9.99 -16.17 14.86
N PHE A 83 -9.65 -14.95 14.53
CA PHE A 83 -10.14 -13.75 15.20
C PHE A 83 -11.68 -13.64 15.10
N LEU A 84 -12.24 -13.83 13.90
CA LEU A 84 -13.70 -13.82 13.71
C LEU A 84 -14.42 -14.87 14.55
N GLY A 85 -13.80 -16.05 14.72
CA GLY A 85 -14.33 -17.13 15.56
C GLY A 85 -14.31 -16.81 17.07
N LYS A 86 -13.47 -15.86 17.52
CA LYS A 86 -13.38 -15.42 18.93
C LYS A 86 -14.32 -14.28 19.27
N LEU A 87 -14.95 -13.66 18.28
CA LEU A 87 -15.91 -12.57 18.52
C LEU A 87 -17.22 -13.11 19.09
N PRO A 88 -17.89 -12.38 20.02
CA PRO A 88 -19.21 -12.78 20.57
C PRO A 88 -20.29 -12.93 19.49
N TYR A 89 -20.13 -12.23 18.38
CA TYR A 89 -21.01 -12.30 17.20
C TYR A 89 -20.15 -11.99 15.95
N ARG A 90 -20.55 -12.56 14.82
CA ARG A 90 -19.86 -12.35 13.56
C ARG A 90 -20.28 -11.02 12.93
N PRO A 91 -19.34 -10.09 12.66
CA PRO A 91 -19.63 -8.86 11.92
C PRO A 91 -19.88 -9.15 10.44
N ILE A 92 -20.37 -8.16 9.69
CA ILE A 92 -20.31 -8.18 8.23
C ILE A 92 -18.83 -8.19 7.84
N VAL A 93 -18.44 -9.13 7.00
CA VAL A 93 -17.05 -9.23 6.50
C VAL A 93 -17.02 -8.81 5.04
N SER A 94 -16.16 -7.85 4.72
CA SER A 94 -15.88 -7.43 3.35
C SER A 94 -14.39 -7.58 3.05
N ALA A 95 -14.07 -7.97 1.82
CA ALA A 95 -12.72 -8.20 1.36
C ALA A 95 -12.46 -7.39 0.08
N PHE A 96 -11.37 -6.62 0.08
CA PHE A 96 -11.00 -5.77 -1.03
C PHE A 96 -9.59 -6.13 -1.50
N THR A 97 -9.41 -6.11 -2.81
CA THR A 97 -8.10 -6.28 -3.44
C THR A 97 -8.11 -5.65 -4.82
N ALA A 98 -7.00 -5.05 -5.21
CA ALA A 98 -6.81 -4.53 -6.56
C ALA A 98 -6.44 -5.62 -7.56
N THR A 99 -5.93 -6.76 -7.08
CA THR A 99 -5.35 -7.83 -7.91
C THR A 99 -5.81 -9.20 -7.44
N ALA A 100 -6.74 -9.80 -8.14
CA ALA A 100 -7.17 -11.18 -7.86
C ALA A 100 -7.49 -11.92 -9.15
N THR A 101 -6.80 -13.04 -9.38
CA THR A 101 -7.22 -14.04 -10.35
C THR A 101 -8.48 -14.78 -9.86
N ALA A 102 -9.10 -15.58 -10.71
CA ALA A 102 -10.25 -16.41 -10.31
C ALA A 102 -9.91 -17.34 -9.12
N GLU A 103 -8.70 -17.90 -9.13
CA GLU A 103 -8.20 -18.77 -8.06
C GLU A 103 -8.01 -18.01 -6.74
N VAL A 104 -7.34 -16.84 -6.80
CA VAL A 104 -7.16 -15.98 -5.62
C VAL A 104 -8.50 -15.52 -5.06
N LYS A 105 -9.49 -15.22 -5.91
CA LYS A 105 -10.84 -14.88 -5.48
C LYS A 105 -11.53 -16.03 -4.74
N ALA A 106 -11.40 -17.26 -5.26
CA ALA A 106 -11.94 -18.44 -4.61
C ALA A 106 -11.27 -18.68 -3.24
N ASP A 107 -9.95 -18.48 -3.16
CA ASP A 107 -9.20 -18.58 -1.90
C ASP A 107 -9.65 -17.51 -0.88
N ILE A 108 -9.83 -16.26 -1.30
CA ILE A 108 -10.33 -15.21 -0.41
C ILE A 108 -11.67 -15.60 0.20
N ILE A 109 -12.62 -16.07 -0.61
CA ILE A 109 -13.94 -16.49 -0.14
C ILE A 109 -13.81 -17.62 0.86
N LYS A 110 -13.01 -18.65 0.53
CA LYS A 110 -12.80 -19.82 1.36
C LYS A 110 -12.06 -19.52 2.65
N MET A 111 -10.90 -18.83 2.54
CA MET A 111 -9.99 -18.58 3.66
C MET A 111 -10.57 -17.58 4.67
N LEU A 112 -11.30 -16.57 4.22
CA LEU A 112 -12.01 -15.63 5.10
C LEU A 112 -13.39 -16.11 5.51
N GLU A 113 -13.79 -17.31 5.10
CA GLU A 113 -15.11 -17.92 5.40
C GLU A 113 -16.26 -16.95 5.05
N LEU A 114 -16.20 -16.28 3.90
CA LEU A 114 -17.24 -15.34 3.49
C LEU A 114 -18.55 -16.10 3.24
N ARG A 115 -19.64 -15.64 3.85
CA ARG A 115 -20.96 -16.25 3.76
C ARG A 115 -21.79 -15.54 2.71
N ASP A 116 -22.21 -16.26 1.67
CA ASP A 116 -22.99 -15.72 0.54
C ASP A 116 -22.45 -14.36 0.03
N PRO A 117 -21.16 -14.25 -0.32
CA PRO A 117 -20.58 -12.96 -0.62
C PRO A 117 -21.12 -12.40 -1.94
N PHE A 118 -21.64 -11.18 -1.90
CA PHE A 118 -21.80 -10.40 -3.10
C PHE A 118 -20.43 -10.05 -3.67
N THR A 119 -20.16 -10.40 -4.94
CA THR A 119 -18.85 -10.19 -5.56
C THR A 119 -18.95 -9.25 -6.75
N ILE A 120 -18.12 -8.22 -6.75
CA ILE A 120 -17.95 -7.32 -7.88
C ILE A 120 -16.51 -7.46 -8.39
N THR A 121 -16.36 -7.59 -9.69
CA THR A 121 -15.07 -7.51 -10.36
C THR A 121 -15.18 -6.39 -11.39
N THR A 122 -14.46 -5.30 -11.16
CA THR A 122 -14.30 -4.22 -12.14
C THR A 122 -13.22 -4.63 -13.12
N GLY A 123 -13.38 -4.27 -14.40
CA GLY A 123 -12.39 -4.59 -15.43
C GLY A 123 -11.03 -3.93 -15.14
N PHE A 124 -9.96 -4.59 -15.58
CA PHE A 124 -8.59 -4.08 -15.49
C PHE A 124 -8.27 -3.04 -16.58
N ASP A 125 -9.16 -2.86 -17.56
CA ASP A 125 -8.95 -1.94 -18.67
C ASP A 125 -9.12 -0.48 -18.21
N ARG A 126 -8.01 0.20 -18.07
CA ARG A 126 -7.91 1.62 -17.72
C ARG A 126 -7.62 2.41 -19.00
N LYS A 127 -8.66 2.88 -19.69
CA LYS A 127 -8.56 3.61 -20.96
C LYS A 127 -7.69 4.87 -20.90
N ASN A 128 -7.47 5.40 -19.70
CA ASN A 128 -6.62 6.56 -19.44
C ASN A 128 -5.14 6.22 -19.22
N LEU A 129 -4.76 4.93 -19.22
CA LEU A 129 -3.37 4.51 -19.03
C LEU A 129 -2.77 4.04 -20.37
N TYR A 130 -1.63 4.61 -20.70
CA TYR A 130 -0.79 4.14 -21.80
C TYR A 130 0.35 3.29 -21.25
N PHE A 131 0.52 2.09 -21.81
CA PHE A 131 1.60 1.18 -21.49
C PHE A 131 2.60 1.16 -22.64
N GLY A 132 3.85 1.48 -22.34
CA GLY A 132 4.95 1.42 -23.29
C GLY A 132 6.09 0.54 -22.78
N VAL A 133 6.70 -0.20 -23.69
CA VAL A 133 7.93 -0.96 -23.41
C VAL A 133 9.01 -0.49 -24.36
N SER A 134 10.18 -0.13 -23.82
CA SER A 134 11.35 0.22 -24.61
C SER A 134 12.55 -0.68 -24.24
N HIS A 135 13.44 -0.91 -25.21
CA HIS A 135 14.67 -1.67 -25.04
C HIS A 135 15.87 -0.76 -25.36
N PRO A 136 16.14 0.23 -24.50
CA PRO A 136 17.20 1.19 -24.76
C PRO A 136 18.59 0.59 -24.55
N HIS A 137 19.59 1.06 -25.30
CA HIS A 137 21.00 0.77 -25.03
C HIS A 137 21.44 1.38 -23.70
N ASP A 138 21.00 2.61 -23.40
CA ASP A 138 21.19 3.29 -22.12
C ASP A 138 19.85 3.60 -21.45
N LYS A 139 19.59 2.90 -20.35
CA LYS A 139 18.36 3.04 -19.57
C LYS A 139 18.23 4.43 -18.93
N TYR A 140 19.37 5.02 -18.53
CA TYR A 140 19.33 6.32 -17.88
C TYR A 140 18.93 7.42 -18.86
N SER A 141 19.57 7.46 -20.03
CA SER A 141 19.21 8.43 -21.08
C SER A 141 17.75 8.33 -21.50
N GLU A 142 17.19 7.11 -21.62
CA GLU A 142 15.78 6.92 -21.91
C GLU A 142 14.87 7.41 -20.77
N THR A 143 15.29 7.19 -19.51
CA THR A 143 14.57 7.71 -18.34
C THR A 143 14.53 9.23 -18.36
N VAL A 144 15.68 9.88 -18.61
CA VAL A 144 15.76 11.34 -18.72
C VAL A 144 14.86 11.86 -19.84
N ARG A 145 14.84 11.19 -21.00
CA ARG A 145 13.96 11.57 -22.13
C ARG A 145 12.47 11.57 -21.73
N ILE A 146 12.04 10.60 -20.91
CA ILE A 146 10.67 10.54 -20.43
C ILE A 146 10.42 11.63 -19.39
N VAL A 147 11.33 11.81 -18.43
CA VAL A 147 11.22 12.86 -17.40
C VAL A 147 11.13 14.25 -18.06
N GLU A 148 11.98 14.53 -19.06
CA GLU A 148 11.96 15.80 -19.78
C GLU A 148 10.67 16.01 -20.58
N LYS A 149 10.12 14.94 -21.20
CA LYS A 149 8.83 15.00 -21.90
C LYS A 149 7.69 15.42 -20.97
N TYR A 150 7.76 15.05 -19.70
CA TYR A 150 6.74 15.32 -18.68
C TYR A 150 7.26 16.25 -17.57
N LYS A 151 8.18 17.17 -17.89
CA LYS A 151 8.87 18.03 -16.93
C LYS A 151 7.98 18.87 -16.00
N ASP A 152 6.77 19.20 -16.48
CA ASP A 152 5.80 19.98 -15.71
C ASP A 152 4.89 19.10 -14.82
N ASN A 153 5.13 17.79 -14.80
CA ASN A 153 4.32 16.81 -14.09
C ASN A 153 5.12 16.02 -13.07
N CYS A 154 4.42 15.44 -12.10
CA CYS A 154 5.02 14.51 -11.16
C CYS A 154 5.12 13.10 -11.75
N GLY A 155 6.20 12.38 -11.40
CA GLY A 155 6.41 11.01 -11.82
C GLY A 155 7.12 10.15 -10.79
N ILE A 156 7.01 8.82 -10.97
CA ILE A 156 7.66 7.84 -10.11
C ILE A 156 8.55 6.92 -10.95
N ILE A 157 9.76 6.66 -10.47
CA ILE A 157 10.71 5.75 -11.09
C ILE A 157 10.96 4.58 -10.14
N TYR A 158 10.47 3.40 -10.49
CA TYR A 158 10.68 2.20 -9.69
C TYR A 158 11.96 1.46 -10.08
N CYS A 159 12.82 1.25 -9.10
CA CYS A 159 14.05 0.47 -9.22
C CYS A 159 13.98 -0.80 -8.37
N SER A 160 14.61 -1.88 -8.85
CA SER A 160 14.60 -3.19 -8.16
C SER A 160 15.47 -3.24 -6.91
N THR A 161 16.46 -2.35 -6.79
CA THR A 161 17.43 -2.34 -5.67
C THR A 161 17.62 -0.94 -5.09
N ARG A 162 17.98 -0.87 -3.81
CA ARG A 162 18.34 0.38 -3.13
C ARG A 162 19.49 1.10 -3.86
N LYS A 163 20.51 0.35 -4.30
CA LYS A 163 21.66 0.89 -5.03
C LYS A 163 21.24 1.60 -6.32
N ASN A 164 20.31 1.01 -7.06
CA ASN A 164 19.78 1.64 -8.27
C ASN A 164 18.97 2.90 -7.95
N VAL A 165 18.19 2.89 -6.86
CA VAL A 165 17.44 4.08 -6.40
C VAL A 165 18.42 5.23 -6.13
N GLU A 166 19.47 4.97 -5.34
CA GLU A 166 20.48 5.99 -5.00
C GLU A 166 21.15 6.52 -6.27
N SER A 167 21.68 5.62 -7.11
CA SER A 167 22.40 6.01 -8.33
C SER A 167 21.55 6.81 -9.32
N VAL A 168 20.28 6.40 -9.54
CA VAL A 168 19.39 7.11 -10.47
C VAL A 168 18.97 8.46 -9.89
N CYS A 169 18.68 8.54 -8.59
CA CYS A 169 18.33 9.79 -7.93
C CYS A 169 19.49 10.78 -7.96
N GLU A 170 20.71 10.35 -7.62
CA GLU A 170 21.91 11.20 -7.66
C GLU A 170 22.18 11.76 -9.06
N LYS A 171 22.06 10.93 -10.10
CA LYS A 171 22.26 11.36 -11.48
C LYS A 171 21.20 12.40 -11.89
N LEU A 172 19.91 12.15 -11.57
CA LEU A 172 18.85 13.11 -11.88
C LEU A 172 19.07 14.45 -11.19
N CYS A 173 19.45 14.43 -9.91
CA CYS A 173 19.79 15.66 -9.18
C CYS A 173 21.01 16.39 -9.78
N ALA A 174 22.05 15.65 -10.21
CA ALA A 174 23.22 16.22 -10.86
C ALA A 174 22.88 16.87 -12.22
N ASP A 175 21.91 16.28 -12.95
CA ASP A 175 21.39 16.83 -14.21
C ASP A 175 20.36 17.96 -14.00
N GLY A 176 20.12 18.38 -12.74
CA GLY A 176 19.26 19.51 -12.40
C GLY A 176 17.78 19.21 -12.22
N TYR A 177 17.38 17.92 -12.22
CA TYR A 177 15.99 17.54 -11.97
C TYR A 177 15.67 17.56 -10.47
N ASN A 178 14.47 18.01 -10.12
CA ASN A 178 13.97 18.02 -8.75
C ASN A 178 13.48 16.59 -8.36
N ALA A 179 14.43 15.75 -7.94
CA ALA A 179 14.22 14.35 -7.62
C ALA A 179 14.51 14.03 -6.15
N SER A 180 13.81 13.06 -5.60
CA SER A 180 14.07 12.49 -4.28
C SER A 180 14.00 10.96 -4.32
N ARG A 181 14.44 10.31 -3.24
CA ARG A 181 14.55 8.86 -3.13
C ARG A 181 13.68 8.27 -2.03
N TYR A 182 13.24 7.03 -2.22
CA TYR A 182 12.50 6.32 -1.19
C TYR A 182 12.78 4.82 -1.21
N HIS A 183 13.32 4.28 -0.11
CA HIS A 183 13.50 2.84 0.10
C HIS A 183 13.64 2.52 1.58
N ALA A 184 13.48 1.24 1.93
CA ALA A 184 13.50 0.76 3.31
C ALA A 184 14.86 0.91 4.05
N GLY A 185 15.94 1.33 3.36
CA GLY A 185 17.24 1.61 3.97
C GLY A 185 17.40 3.02 4.51
N LEU A 186 16.47 3.93 4.18
CA LEU A 186 16.45 5.28 4.75
C LEU A 186 15.91 5.28 6.17
N SER A 187 16.27 6.28 6.98
CA SER A 187 15.67 6.52 8.27
C SER A 187 14.17 6.81 8.14
N ASP A 188 13.41 6.59 9.21
CA ASP A 188 11.97 6.89 9.22
C ASP A 188 11.69 8.37 9.00
N GLU A 189 12.56 9.24 9.52
CA GLU A 189 12.48 10.68 9.34
C GLU A 189 12.70 11.09 7.89
N GLU A 190 13.76 10.56 7.25
CA GLU A 190 14.00 10.78 5.82
C GLU A 190 12.87 10.27 4.94
N ARG A 191 12.38 9.06 5.22
CA ARG A 191 11.26 8.49 4.46
C ARG A 191 10.03 9.38 4.54
N ARG A 192 9.67 9.84 5.75
CA ARG A 192 8.54 10.74 5.94
C ARG A 192 8.75 12.05 5.19
N LYS A 193 9.93 12.70 5.38
CA LYS A 193 10.24 13.94 4.72
C LYS A 193 10.16 13.83 3.20
N ASN A 194 10.81 12.83 2.61
CA ASN A 194 10.83 12.64 1.16
C ASN A 194 9.43 12.34 0.59
N GLN A 195 8.62 11.57 1.33
CA GLN A 195 7.24 11.31 0.98
C GLN A 195 6.38 12.57 1.04
N ASP A 196 6.49 13.35 2.11
CA ASP A 196 5.76 14.62 2.27
C ASP A 196 6.18 15.63 1.20
N ASP A 197 7.47 15.71 0.87
CA ASP A 197 7.99 16.57 -0.17
C ASP A 197 7.42 16.22 -1.55
N PHE A 198 7.24 14.93 -1.84
CA PHE A 198 6.60 14.48 -3.07
C PHE A 198 5.08 14.73 -3.05
N ILE A 199 4.38 14.44 -1.94
CA ILE A 199 2.93 14.65 -1.82
C ILE A 199 2.57 16.13 -2.00
N PHE A 200 3.36 17.03 -1.41
CA PHE A 200 3.13 18.48 -1.45
C PHE A 200 3.81 19.19 -2.62
N ASP A 201 4.15 18.49 -3.69
CA ASP A 201 4.74 19.04 -4.93
C ASP A 201 6.09 19.78 -4.75
N ARG A 202 6.77 19.57 -3.63
CA ARG A 202 8.12 20.10 -3.40
C ARG A 202 9.19 19.31 -4.18
N VAL A 203 8.86 18.08 -4.56
CA VAL A 203 9.65 17.19 -5.40
C VAL A 203 8.78 16.67 -6.53
N GLN A 204 9.31 16.68 -7.75
CA GLN A 204 8.60 16.26 -8.95
C GLN A 204 8.81 14.78 -9.29
N VAL A 205 10.01 14.26 -9.05
CA VAL A 205 10.36 12.88 -9.42
C VAL A 205 10.71 12.08 -8.16
N MET A 206 9.95 11.03 -7.90
CA MET A 206 10.27 10.09 -6.82
C MET A 206 10.95 8.85 -7.39
N VAL A 207 12.20 8.60 -7.01
CA VAL A 207 12.92 7.36 -7.34
C VAL A 207 12.81 6.39 -6.17
N ALA A 208 12.20 5.22 -6.37
CA ALA A 208 11.85 4.36 -5.25
C ALA A 208 11.99 2.86 -5.54
N THR A 209 12.06 2.06 -4.47
CA THR A 209 11.74 0.64 -4.54
C THR A 209 10.23 0.43 -4.41
N ASN A 210 9.76 -0.81 -4.57
CA ASN A 210 8.35 -1.21 -4.35
C ASN A 210 7.81 -0.90 -2.93
N ALA A 211 8.67 -0.46 -2.01
CA ALA A 211 8.24 0.01 -0.69
C ALA A 211 7.49 1.36 -0.73
N PHE A 212 7.56 2.07 -1.86
CA PHE A 212 6.85 3.32 -2.10
C PHE A 212 5.61 3.06 -2.96
N GLY A 213 4.49 3.66 -2.64
CA GLY A 213 3.30 3.62 -3.50
C GLY A 213 2.06 3.11 -2.79
N MET A 214 2.17 2.09 -1.92
CA MET A 214 1.00 1.63 -1.17
C MET A 214 0.50 2.71 -0.21
N GLY A 215 -0.73 3.19 -0.41
CA GLY A 215 -1.37 4.19 0.45
C GLY A 215 -0.92 5.64 0.20
N ILE A 216 -0.29 5.94 -0.92
CA ILE A 216 0.01 7.32 -1.35
C ILE A 216 -1.19 7.86 -2.12
N ASP A 217 -1.79 8.90 -1.59
CA ASP A 217 -2.87 9.65 -2.25
C ASP A 217 -2.27 10.88 -2.94
N LYS A 218 -1.94 10.73 -4.23
CA LYS A 218 -1.41 11.80 -5.07
C LYS A 218 -1.99 11.70 -6.47
N SER A 219 -2.97 12.54 -6.76
CA SER A 219 -3.76 12.49 -7.99
C SER A 219 -3.03 13.01 -9.24
N ASN A 220 -1.92 13.75 -9.09
CA ASN A 220 -1.20 14.38 -10.20
C ASN A 220 0.05 13.61 -10.65
N VAL A 221 0.16 12.31 -10.37
CA VAL A 221 1.21 11.46 -10.94
C VAL A 221 0.85 11.15 -12.39
N SER A 222 1.64 11.67 -13.34
CA SER A 222 1.37 11.56 -14.77
C SER A 222 2.12 10.42 -15.46
N TYR A 223 3.20 9.93 -14.87
CA TYR A 223 3.96 8.82 -15.42
C TYR A 223 4.60 7.96 -14.35
N VAL A 224 4.74 6.68 -14.67
CA VAL A 224 5.48 5.70 -13.87
C VAL A 224 6.48 5.00 -14.77
N ILE A 225 7.74 4.96 -14.36
CA ILE A 225 8.82 4.27 -15.08
C ILE A 225 9.26 3.07 -14.25
N HIS A 226 9.22 1.88 -14.83
CA HIS A 226 9.91 0.72 -14.28
C HIS A 226 11.33 0.66 -14.87
N TYR A 227 12.31 1.19 -14.16
CA TYR A 227 13.73 1.17 -14.56
C TYR A 227 14.27 -0.26 -14.68
N ASN A 228 13.72 -1.16 -13.90
CA ASN A 228 13.92 -2.59 -14.01
C ASN A 228 12.56 -3.27 -14.16
N MET A 229 12.52 -4.34 -14.94
CA MET A 229 11.30 -5.13 -15.11
C MET A 229 10.79 -5.60 -13.74
N PRO A 230 9.52 -5.38 -13.40
CA PRO A 230 8.93 -5.87 -12.16
C PRO A 230 8.89 -7.41 -12.17
N LYS A 231 8.86 -8.02 -10.98
CA LYS A 231 8.88 -9.48 -10.84
C LYS A 231 7.67 -10.16 -11.48
N ASN A 232 6.53 -9.49 -11.50
CA ASN A 232 5.32 -9.94 -12.16
C ASN A 232 4.43 -8.75 -12.57
N ILE A 233 3.43 -9.02 -13.41
CA ILE A 233 2.50 -8.01 -13.93
C ILE A 233 1.67 -7.37 -12.81
N ALA A 234 1.32 -8.13 -11.79
CA ALA A 234 0.50 -7.63 -10.70
C ALA A 234 1.23 -6.56 -9.87
N VAL A 235 2.53 -6.72 -9.61
CA VAL A 235 3.36 -5.66 -8.99
C VAL A 235 3.40 -4.42 -9.89
N SER A 236 3.54 -4.60 -11.21
CA SER A 236 3.48 -3.48 -12.14
C SER A 236 2.13 -2.76 -12.08
N TYR A 237 1.04 -3.51 -12.08
CA TYR A 237 -0.31 -2.96 -12.03
C TYR A 237 -0.54 -2.17 -10.73
N THR A 238 -0.12 -2.68 -9.58
CA THR A 238 -0.20 -1.97 -8.29
C THR A 238 0.54 -0.63 -8.32
N HIS A 239 1.72 -0.59 -8.93
CA HIS A 239 2.50 0.64 -9.09
C HIS A 239 1.82 1.65 -10.03
N LEU A 240 1.15 1.17 -11.07
CA LEU A 240 0.49 2.01 -12.06
C LEU A 240 -0.90 2.47 -11.63
N THR A 241 -1.51 1.79 -10.67
CA THR A 241 -2.84 2.13 -10.12
C THR A 241 -2.77 2.93 -8.82
N LEU A 242 -1.61 3.50 -8.47
CA LEU A 242 -1.58 4.62 -7.55
C LEU A 242 -2.68 5.59 -7.97
N PRO A 243 -3.42 6.21 -7.04
CA PRO A 243 -4.66 6.90 -7.37
C PRO A 243 -4.45 8.07 -8.33
N THR A 244 -4.23 7.75 -9.59
CA THR A 244 -4.51 8.62 -10.72
C THR A 244 -6.00 8.53 -10.98
N ILE A 245 -6.78 8.89 -9.96
CA ILE A 245 -8.22 9.03 -10.10
C ILE A 245 -8.45 10.40 -10.72
N ALA A 246 -8.64 10.41 -12.01
CA ALA A 246 -9.40 11.46 -12.65
C ALA A 246 -10.86 11.08 -12.63
#